data_2e737c81b8be7cfbc54b937a66c21630
#
_entry.id   2e737c81b8be7cfbc54b937a66c21630
#
_cell.length_a   1.000
_cell.length_b   1.000
_cell.length_c   1.000
_cell.angle_alpha   90.00
_cell.angle_beta   90.00
_cell.angle_gamma   90.00
#
_symmetry.space_group_name_H-M   'P 1'
#
loop_
_entity.id
_entity.type
_entity.pdbx_description
1 polymer ?
#
loop_
_entity_poly.entity_id
_entity_poly.type
_entity_poly.pdbx_seq_one_letter_code
_entity_poly.pdbx_strand_id
1 'polypeptide(L)'
;MVYYFTSTVVDPSAFIYVGKDKFENEELIKYGWEEDVWVTHTTPHPPPSHLHLTTTNPHPSTTPAMTWDAIPEPLLTDLAQLTKANSIEGNKKDNITIIYTPWSNLKKDGSMAVGQVSFKDPRKVKRVLVAQRENPVVNRLNKTKVEKKPDLAQEREDRLKELRKRDQAASLVRKKEEARVMQERKEKKWQKDHAYDDIFSEENMEGSSNQNRSEDWEDDFM
;
A
#
# COMPACT_ATOMS: atom_id res chain seq x y z
N MET A 1 13.84 19.54 11.95
CA MET A 1 14.64 19.20 10.76
C MET A 1 14.70 17.70 10.56
N VAL A 2 14.43 17.24 9.35
CA VAL A 2 14.39 15.82 9.01
C VAL A 2 15.48 15.54 7.96
N TYR A 3 16.22 14.46 8.16
CA TYR A 3 17.21 13.97 7.22
C TYR A 3 16.58 12.93 6.31
N TYR A 4 16.72 13.11 5.01
CA TYR A 4 16.26 12.18 3.99
C TYR A 4 17.47 11.51 3.34
N PHE A 5 17.37 10.21 3.14
CA PHE A 5 18.37 9.40 2.44
C PHE A 5 17.66 8.62 1.33
N THR A 6 18.39 8.32 0.27
CA THR A 6 17.88 7.48 -0.84
C THR A 6 18.71 6.24 -0.94
N SER A 7 18.08 5.08 -0.83
CA SER A 7 18.70 3.79 -1.10
C SER A 7 18.38 3.35 -2.51
N THR A 8 19.41 3.10 -3.30
CA THR A 8 19.34 2.67 -4.70
C THR A 8 19.60 1.17 -4.88
N VAL A 9 19.57 0.40 -3.80
CA VAL A 9 19.77 -1.06 -3.82
C VAL A 9 18.52 -1.82 -4.30
N VAL A 10 17.41 -1.11 -4.40
CA VAL A 10 16.13 -1.62 -4.91
C VAL A 10 15.61 -0.70 -5.98
N ASP A 11 14.80 -1.24 -6.88
CA ASP A 11 14.09 -0.48 -7.89
C ASP A 11 12.58 -0.69 -7.69
N PRO A 12 11.80 0.39 -7.51
CA PRO A 12 12.21 1.79 -7.37
C PRO A 12 13.02 2.07 -6.09
N SER A 13 13.85 3.13 -6.14
CA SER A 13 14.69 3.53 -5.01
C SER A 13 13.86 3.80 -3.76
N ALA A 14 14.32 3.32 -2.62
CA ALA A 14 13.65 3.51 -1.34
C ALA A 14 14.11 4.82 -0.67
N PHE A 15 13.16 5.53 -0.06
CA PHE A 15 13.42 6.73 0.73
C PHE A 15 13.44 6.38 2.22
N ILE A 16 14.40 6.93 2.91
CA ILE A 16 14.61 6.71 4.33
C ILE A 16 14.66 8.09 4.96
N TYR A 17 13.94 8.31 6.03
CA TYR A 17 13.95 9.58 6.72
C TYR A 17 14.08 9.40 8.23
N VAL A 18 14.68 10.39 8.88
CA VAL A 18 14.97 10.38 10.31
C VAL A 18 14.96 11.80 10.84
N GLY A 19 14.35 12.01 11.99
CA GLY A 19 14.42 13.29 12.69
C GLY A 19 15.82 13.53 13.25
N LYS A 20 16.23 14.78 13.30
CA LYS A 20 17.51 15.20 13.87
C LYS A 20 17.60 14.90 15.36
N ASP A 21 16.49 15.03 16.07
CA ASP A 21 16.38 14.82 17.50
C ASP A 21 15.11 14.04 17.89
N LYS A 22 14.95 13.78 19.19
CA LYS A 22 13.82 13.04 19.74
C LYS A 22 12.46 13.74 19.54
N PHE A 23 12.43 15.08 19.48
CA PHE A 23 11.18 15.83 19.30
C PHE A 23 10.69 15.73 17.87
N GLU A 24 11.60 15.84 16.91
CA GLU A 24 11.27 15.64 15.49
C GLU A 24 10.89 14.20 15.18
N ASN A 25 11.54 13.23 15.82
CA ASN A 25 11.12 11.84 15.74
C ASN A 25 9.73 11.62 16.33
N GLU A 26 9.36 12.34 17.38
CA GLU A 26 7.98 12.31 17.92
C GLU A 26 6.95 12.81 16.90
N GLU A 27 7.26 13.88 16.17
CA GLU A 27 6.42 14.37 15.10
C GLU A 27 6.33 13.38 13.94
N LEU A 28 7.42 12.72 13.56
CA LEU A 28 7.43 11.65 12.56
C LEU A 28 6.57 10.46 12.99
N ILE A 29 6.57 10.07 14.26
CA ILE A 29 5.67 9.04 14.79
C ILE A 29 4.21 9.48 14.67
N LYS A 30 3.91 10.72 15.03
CA LYS A 30 2.55 11.25 15.04
C LYS A 30 1.95 11.37 13.64
N TYR A 31 2.77 11.79 12.67
CA TYR A 31 2.33 12.07 11.29
C TYR A 31 2.79 11.03 10.28
N GLY A 32 3.37 9.92 10.69
CA GLY A 32 3.77 8.81 9.81
C GLY A 32 2.63 8.26 8.96
N TRP A 33 2.97 7.57 7.90
CA TRP A 33 2.03 6.97 6.96
C TRP A 33 1.83 5.49 7.28
N GLU A 34 0.69 4.94 6.89
CA GLU A 34 0.36 3.54 7.19
C GLU A 34 1.28 2.54 6.47
N GLU A 35 1.80 2.95 5.31
CA GLU A 35 2.73 2.17 4.49
C GLU A 35 4.16 2.18 5.04
N ASP A 36 4.46 3.06 5.97
CA ASP A 36 5.81 3.23 6.51
C ASP A 36 6.25 2.05 7.36
N VAL A 37 7.54 1.75 7.27
CA VAL A 37 8.22 0.79 8.15
C VAL A 37 9.06 1.54 9.17
N TRP A 38 8.75 1.33 10.41
CA TRP A 38 9.49 1.90 11.51
C TRP A 38 10.64 0.98 11.92
N VAL A 39 11.84 1.54 12.04
CA VAL A 39 13.07 0.80 12.35
C VAL A 39 13.77 1.45 13.54
N THR A 40 14.20 0.65 14.52
CA THR A 40 14.96 1.11 15.69
C THR A 40 15.88 0.03 16.20
N HIS A 41 16.80 0.38 17.11
CA HIS A 41 17.60 -0.61 17.82
C HIS A 41 16.98 -0.96 19.17
N THR A 42 17.20 -2.19 19.63
CA THR A 42 16.83 -2.59 20.99
C THR A 42 17.94 -2.24 21.96
N THR A 43 17.59 -1.46 23.01
CA THR A 43 18.47 -1.29 24.17
C THR A 43 17.89 -2.01 25.38
N PRO A 44 18.73 -2.61 26.24
CA PRO A 44 18.26 -3.24 27.49
C PRO A 44 17.70 -2.27 28.53
N HIS A 45 17.99 -0.99 28.40
CA HIS A 45 17.57 0.05 29.36
C HIS A 45 16.99 1.29 28.66
N PRO A 46 15.86 1.85 29.14
CA PRO A 46 15.40 3.16 28.71
C PRO A 46 16.24 4.30 29.30
N PRO A 47 16.45 5.46 28.59
CA PRO A 47 15.66 5.89 27.48
C PRO A 47 16.31 5.58 26.14
N PRO A 48 15.53 5.11 25.21
CA PRO A 48 16.00 4.91 23.87
C PRO A 48 16.21 6.26 23.20
N SER A 49 17.43 6.54 22.78
CA SER A 49 17.64 7.45 21.68
C SER A 49 17.11 6.74 20.42
N HIS A 50 15.79 6.81 20.23
CA HIS A 50 15.14 6.17 19.10
C HIS A 50 15.45 6.94 17.85
N LEU A 51 16.08 6.28 16.96
CA LEU A 51 16.20 6.70 15.60
C LEU A 51 15.03 6.10 14.82
N HIS A 52 14.20 6.95 14.25
CA HIS A 52 13.17 6.53 13.32
C HIS A 52 13.79 6.48 11.94
N LEU A 53 13.78 5.31 11.35
CA LEU A 53 13.98 5.15 9.95
C LEU A 53 12.66 4.66 9.37
N THR A 54 12.08 5.43 8.51
CA THR A 54 10.88 5.04 7.80
C THR A 54 11.23 4.91 6.33
N THR A 55 10.88 3.79 5.75
CA THR A 55 10.97 3.62 4.30
C THR A 55 9.62 3.94 3.71
N THR A 56 9.55 5.02 2.96
CA THR A 56 8.40 5.30 2.11
C THR A 56 8.77 5.03 0.66
N ASN A 57 7.89 4.41 -0.04
CA ASN A 57 7.90 4.42 -1.49
C ASN A 57 7.35 5.79 -1.94
N PRO A 58 8.13 6.66 -2.60
CA PRO A 58 7.77 8.07 -2.76
C PRO A 58 6.72 8.36 -3.80
N HIS A 59 6.20 7.38 -4.50
CA HIS A 59 5.21 7.61 -5.52
C HIS A 59 4.03 6.64 -5.47
N PRO A 60 2.80 7.18 -5.30
CA PRO A 60 1.59 6.39 -5.16
C PRO A 60 1.05 5.81 -6.47
N SER A 61 1.75 5.94 -7.58
CA SER A 61 1.04 5.78 -8.86
C SER A 61 1.32 4.51 -9.66
N THR A 62 2.37 3.71 -9.41
CA THR A 62 2.66 2.65 -10.38
C THR A 62 3.39 1.39 -9.89
N THR A 63 3.81 1.29 -8.65
CA THR A 63 4.49 0.08 -8.18
C THR A 63 3.76 -0.54 -6.99
N PRO A 64 3.69 -1.89 -6.91
CA PRO A 64 3.13 -2.52 -5.72
C PRO A 64 3.93 -2.02 -4.51
N ALA A 65 3.23 -1.43 -3.55
CA ALA A 65 3.84 -0.98 -2.31
C ALA A 65 4.58 -2.18 -1.69
N MET A 66 5.87 -1.98 -1.42
CA MET A 66 6.67 -2.99 -0.74
C MET A 66 6.04 -3.25 0.62
N THR A 67 5.61 -4.48 0.86
CA THR A 67 5.02 -4.82 2.15
C THR A 67 6.13 -4.88 3.21
N TRP A 68 5.84 -4.39 4.41
CA TRP A 68 6.78 -4.41 5.54
C TRP A 68 7.34 -5.82 5.84
N ASP A 69 6.62 -6.85 5.42
CA ASP A 69 6.94 -8.25 5.64
C ASP A 69 7.93 -8.82 4.62
N ALA A 70 7.96 -8.24 3.41
CA ALA A 70 8.75 -8.68 2.27
C ALA A 70 9.79 -7.63 1.85
N ILE A 71 10.48 -7.01 2.82
CA ILE A 71 11.56 -6.07 2.55
C ILE A 71 12.76 -6.85 1.99
N PRO A 72 13.33 -6.48 0.82
CA PRO A 72 14.52 -7.10 0.28
C PRO A 72 15.70 -7.00 1.25
N GLU A 73 16.46 -8.06 1.38
CA GLU A 73 17.61 -8.14 2.29
C GLU A 73 18.63 -7.00 2.12
N PRO A 74 19.00 -6.58 0.88
CA PRO A 74 19.90 -5.46 0.69
C PRO A 74 19.37 -4.13 1.27
N LEU A 75 18.07 -3.89 1.12
CA LEU A 75 17.45 -2.70 1.71
C LEU A 75 17.37 -2.78 3.23
N LEU A 76 17.06 -3.95 3.75
CA LEU A 76 17.05 -4.19 5.19
C LEU A 76 18.44 -4.00 5.81
N THR A 77 19.50 -4.38 5.11
CA THR A 77 20.89 -4.10 5.50
C THR A 77 21.18 -2.61 5.53
N ASP A 78 20.78 -1.88 4.50
CA ASP A 78 20.93 -0.40 4.45
C ASP A 78 20.23 0.26 5.64
N LEU A 79 18.98 -0.12 5.91
CA LEU A 79 18.21 0.39 7.04
C LEU A 79 18.88 0.08 8.38
N ALA A 80 19.32 -1.15 8.57
CA ALA A 80 19.93 -1.59 9.80
C ALA A 80 21.28 -0.90 10.06
N GLN A 81 22.11 -0.78 9.03
CA GLN A 81 23.41 -0.10 9.09
C GLN A 81 23.24 1.41 9.36
N LEU A 82 22.27 2.06 8.71
CA LEU A 82 21.98 3.46 8.94
C LEU A 82 21.45 3.72 10.36
N THR A 83 20.57 2.84 10.86
CA THR A 83 20.04 2.90 12.23
C THR A 83 21.17 2.76 13.25
N LYS A 84 22.06 1.78 13.05
CA LYS A 84 23.25 1.59 13.89
C LYS A 84 24.15 2.82 13.89
N ALA A 85 24.42 3.39 12.71
CA ALA A 85 25.33 4.52 12.55
C ALA A 85 24.81 5.82 13.18
N ASN A 86 23.51 6.06 13.11
CA ASN A 86 22.87 7.26 13.65
C ASN A 86 22.53 7.16 15.15
N SER A 87 22.55 5.97 15.71
CA SER A 87 22.35 5.79 17.16
C SER A 87 23.65 6.09 17.94
N ILE A 88 23.56 6.92 18.98
CA ILE A 88 24.72 7.25 19.83
C ILE A 88 25.31 5.99 20.48
N GLU A 89 24.46 5.13 20.99
CA GLU A 89 24.85 3.88 21.63
C GLU A 89 25.16 2.78 20.60
N GLY A 90 24.33 2.69 19.55
CA GLY A 90 24.45 1.73 18.48
C GLY A 90 25.76 1.85 17.70
N ASN A 91 26.23 3.07 17.49
CA ASN A 91 27.49 3.31 16.77
C ASN A 91 28.73 2.83 17.53
N LYS A 92 28.65 2.74 18.87
CA LYS A 92 29.77 2.36 19.76
C LYS A 92 29.82 0.85 20.05
N LYS A 93 28.70 0.15 19.92
CA LYS A 93 28.57 -1.26 20.29
C LYS A 93 28.49 -2.15 19.04
N ASP A 94 29.11 -3.30 19.08
CA ASP A 94 28.92 -4.36 18.11
C ASP A 94 27.77 -5.29 18.51
N ASN A 95 27.34 -6.15 17.58
CA ASN A 95 26.25 -7.12 17.79
C ASN A 95 24.94 -6.49 18.30
N ILE A 96 24.48 -5.46 17.59
CA ILE A 96 23.23 -4.78 17.94
C ILE A 96 22.06 -5.39 17.20
N THR A 97 21.00 -5.63 17.95
CA THR A 97 19.72 -6.06 17.35
C THR A 97 18.91 -4.84 16.92
N ILE A 98 18.62 -4.77 15.64
CA ILE A 98 17.70 -3.81 15.04
C ILE A 98 16.34 -4.47 14.93
N ILE A 99 15.31 -3.74 15.26
CA ILE A 99 13.91 -4.17 15.12
C ILE A 99 13.21 -3.31 14.09
N TYR A 100 12.30 -3.93 13.34
CA TYR A 100 11.46 -3.23 12.39
C TYR A 100 10.01 -3.74 12.45
N THR A 101 9.08 -2.84 12.20
CA THR A 101 7.64 -3.08 12.30
C THR A 101 6.88 -2.07 11.43
N PRO A 102 5.66 -2.38 10.94
CA PRO A 102 4.86 -1.39 10.26
C PRO A 102 4.47 -0.25 11.21
N TRP A 103 4.42 0.98 10.69
CA TRP A 103 4.02 2.15 11.48
C TRP A 103 2.67 1.97 12.17
N SER A 104 1.72 1.31 11.53
CA SER A 104 0.39 1.02 12.08
C SER A 104 0.41 0.18 13.37
N ASN A 105 1.51 -0.56 13.62
CA ASN A 105 1.73 -1.36 14.82
C ASN A 105 2.28 -0.54 16.00
N LEU A 106 2.65 0.71 15.78
CA LEU A 106 3.14 1.57 16.85
C LEU A 106 1.99 1.95 17.80
N LYS A 107 2.28 1.91 19.08
CA LYS A 107 1.42 2.39 20.15
C LYS A 107 2.13 3.49 20.91
N LYS A 108 1.48 4.64 21.02
CA LYS A 108 1.94 5.78 21.80
C LYS A 108 0.92 6.10 22.88
N ASP A 109 1.35 6.09 24.11
CA ASP A 109 0.54 6.50 25.26
C ASP A 109 1.10 7.81 25.86
N GLY A 110 0.22 8.65 26.42
CA GLY A 110 0.61 9.93 26.98
C GLY A 110 1.60 9.86 28.18
N SER A 111 1.74 8.68 28.79
CA SER A 111 2.71 8.41 29.86
C SER A 111 4.13 8.12 29.36
N MET A 112 4.30 7.90 28.06
CA MET A 112 5.59 7.55 27.46
C MET A 112 6.44 8.80 27.23
N ALA A 113 7.74 8.68 27.45
CA ALA A 113 8.69 9.74 27.17
C ALA A 113 8.70 10.11 25.68
N VAL A 114 9.15 11.34 25.38
CA VAL A 114 9.28 11.83 24.00
C VAL A 114 10.20 10.89 23.20
N GLY A 115 9.72 10.46 22.03
CA GLY A 115 10.42 9.51 21.16
C GLY A 115 10.25 8.04 21.57
N GLN A 116 9.63 7.74 22.71
CA GLN A 116 9.35 6.37 23.14
C GLN A 116 8.04 5.87 22.54
N VAL A 117 8.05 4.62 22.06
CA VAL A 117 6.88 3.89 21.53
C VAL A 117 6.85 2.47 22.06
N SER A 118 5.66 1.89 22.08
CA SER A 118 5.46 0.45 22.26
C SER A 118 4.79 -0.15 21.02
N PHE A 119 4.54 -1.44 21.05
CA PHE A 119 3.94 -2.18 19.94
C PHE A 119 2.57 -2.71 20.34
N LYS A 120 1.60 -2.63 19.41
CA LYS A 120 0.27 -3.21 19.60
C LYS A 120 0.33 -4.74 19.55
N ASP A 121 1.04 -5.27 18.56
CA ASP A 121 1.22 -6.69 18.33
C ASP A 121 2.72 -7.04 18.26
N PRO A 122 3.26 -7.78 19.24
CA PRO A 122 4.66 -8.19 19.23
C PRO A 122 5.03 -9.13 18.06
N ARG A 123 4.04 -9.84 17.47
CA ARG A 123 4.26 -10.75 16.34
C ARG A 123 4.64 -10.01 15.05
N LYS A 124 4.24 -8.74 14.93
CA LYS A 124 4.59 -7.85 13.81
C LYS A 124 5.93 -7.15 13.99
N VAL A 125 6.71 -7.53 14.98
CA VAL A 125 8.04 -6.99 15.24
C VAL A 125 9.07 -8.00 14.81
N LYS A 126 9.81 -7.68 13.75
CA LYS A 126 10.91 -8.51 13.26
C LYS A 126 12.26 -7.97 13.75
N ARG A 127 13.25 -8.82 13.80
CA ARG A 127 14.59 -8.53 14.34
C ARG A 127 15.68 -8.88 13.35
N VAL A 128 16.69 -8.00 13.26
CA VAL A 128 17.91 -8.22 12.47
C VAL A 128 19.12 -7.94 13.34
N LEU A 129 20.05 -8.85 13.37
CA LEU A 129 21.31 -8.67 14.07
C LEU A 129 22.32 -7.99 13.15
N VAL A 130 22.90 -6.88 13.63
CA VAL A 130 23.98 -6.18 12.95
C VAL A 130 25.28 -6.38 13.76
N ALA A 131 26.16 -7.22 13.23
CA ALA A 131 27.41 -7.56 13.91
C ALA A 131 28.31 -6.30 14.06
N GLN A 132 28.68 -5.71 12.95
CA GLN A 132 29.58 -4.55 12.92
C GLN A 132 29.03 -3.46 11.97
N ARG A 133 29.56 -2.24 12.15
CA ARG A 133 29.28 -1.12 11.27
C ARG A 133 30.00 -1.29 9.94
N GLU A 134 29.25 -1.24 8.85
CA GLU A 134 29.77 -1.26 7.48
C GLU A 134 29.90 0.16 6.93
N ASN A 135 31.11 0.71 6.99
CA ASN A 135 31.36 2.06 6.50
C ASN A 135 31.02 2.28 5.02
N PRO A 136 31.24 1.34 4.08
CA PRO A 136 30.86 1.52 2.69
C PRO A 136 29.35 1.77 2.51
N VAL A 137 28.51 1.04 3.22
CA VAL A 137 27.04 1.18 3.17
C VAL A 137 26.64 2.54 3.72
N VAL A 138 27.12 2.89 4.93
CA VAL A 138 26.83 4.16 5.59
C VAL A 138 27.31 5.35 4.75
N ASN A 139 28.49 5.29 4.16
CA ASN A 139 29.04 6.35 3.34
C ASN A 139 28.23 6.53 2.03
N ARG A 140 27.77 5.43 1.41
CA ARG A 140 26.89 5.49 0.25
C ARG A 140 25.60 6.23 0.56
N LEU A 141 24.94 5.87 1.66
CA LEU A 141 23.69 6.53 2.11
C LEU A 141 23.93 7.99 2.49
N ASN A 142 25.03 8.29 3.19
CA ASN A 142 25.37 9.68 3.55
C ASN A 142 25.59 10.60 2.35
N LYS A 143 26.02 10.09 1.20
CA LYS A 143 26.14 10.88 -0.04
C LYS A 143 24.78 11.34 -0.57
N THR A 144 23.71 10.63 -0.25
CA THR A 144 22.33 10.97 -0.66
C THR A 144 21.59 11.78 0.41
N LYS A 145 22.25 12.11 1.53
CA LYS A 145 21.64 12.83 2.64
C LYS A 145 21.19 14.23 2.22
N VAL A 146 19.90 14.49 2.41
CA VAL A 146 19.29 15.81 2.20
C VAL A 146 18.58 16.23 3.49
N GLU A 147 18.84 17.46 3.93
CA GLU A 147 18.20 18.04 5.11
C GLU A 147 17.00 18.90 4.67
N LYS A 148 15.81 18.62 5.22
CA LYS A 148 14.59 19.38 4.93
C LYS A 148 13.87 19.69 6.25
N LYS A 149 13.02 20.72 6.19
CA LYS A 149 12.06 21.05 7.26
C LYS A 149 10.65 20.94 6.69
N PRO A 150 10.11 19.71 6.55
CA PRO A 150 8.77 19.51 6.03
C PRO A 150 7.71 19.95 7.05
N ASP A 151 6.55 20.38 6.57
CA ASP A 151 5.34 20.44 7.36
C ASP A 151 4.63 19.08 7.31
N LEU A 152 4.99 18.18 8.22
CA LEU A 152 4.49 16.82 8.28
C LEU A 152 2.97 16.75 8.45
N ALA A 153 2.38 17.73 9.14
CA ALA A 153 0.94 17.79 9.35
C ALA A 153 0.22 18.06 8.03
N GLN A 154 0.71 19.05 7.27
CA GLN A 154 0.15 19.41 5.97
C GLN A 154 0.35 18.29 4.95
N GLU A 155 1.54 17.70 4.87
CA GLU A 155 1.85 16.59 3.97
C GLU A 155 0.92 15.40 4.21
N ARG A 156 0.66 15.06 5.49
CA ARG A 156 -0.28 14.00 5.84
C ARG A 156 -1.71 14.33 5.43
N GLU A 157 -2.16 15.56 5.66
CA GLU A 157 -3.51 15.99 5.28
C GLU A 157 -3.70 15.92 3.76
N ASP A 158 -2.74 16.40 3.00
CA ASP A 158 -2.78 16.39 1.54
C ASP A 158 -2.76 14.96 1.00
N ARG A 159 -1.97 14.08 1.61
CA ARG A 159 -1.96 12.66 1.30
C ARG A 159 -3.31 11.99 1.56
N LEU A 160 -3.93 12.25 2.70
CA LEU A 160 -5.25 11.73 3.02
C LEU A 160 -6.33 12.23 2.06
N LYS A 161 -6.26 13.50 1.63
CA LYS A 161 -7.14 14.06 0.61
C LYS A 161 -6.98 13.34 -0.73
N GLU A 162 -5.75 13.07 -1.14
CA GLU A 162 -5.44 12.35 -2.36
C GLU A 162 -5.98 10.91 -2.34
N LEU A 163 -5.73 10.18 -1.25
CA LEU A 163 -6.24 8.82 -1.06
C LEU A 163 -7.77 8.79 -1.13
N ARG A 164 -8.46 9.70 -0.45
CA ARG A 164 -9.92 9.81 -0.50
C ARG A 164 -10.44 10.08 -1.92
N LYS A 165 -9.79 10.96 -2.68
CA LYS A 165 -10.14 11.21 -4.09
C LYS A 165 -9.97 9.97 -4.95
N ARG A 166 -8.87 9.23 -4.76
CA ARG A 166 -8.60 7.98 -5.47
C ARG A 166 -9.64 6.91 -5.16
N ASP A 167 -9.98 6.73 -3.89
CA ASP A 167 -10.98 5.76 -3.46
C ASP A 167 -12.38 6.11 -3.97
N GLN A 168 -12.74 7.40 -3.98
CA GLN A 168 -13.98 7.87 -4.58
C GLN A 168 -14.03 7.59 -6.08
N ALA A 169 -12.95 7.88 -6.80
CA ALA A 169 -12.84 7.60 -8.23
C ALA A 169 -12.96 6.09 -8.52
N ALA A 170 -12.25 5.26 -7.77
CA ALA A 170 -12.33 3.80 -7.89
C ALA A 170 -13.74 3.27 -7.59
N SER A 171 -14.40 3.81 -6.56
CA SER A 171 -15.79 3.46 -6.22
C SER A 171 -16.77 3.83 -7.33
N LEU A 172 -16.61 5.00 -7.96
CA LEU A 172 -17.44 5.42 -9.10
C LEU A 172 -17.26 4.52 -10.31
N VAL A 173 -16.01 4.13 -10.63
CA VAL A 173 -15.73 3.20 -11.73
C VAL A 173 -16.40 1.85 -11.46
N ARG A 174 -16.25 1.31 -10.24
CA ARG A 174 -16.88 0.04 -9.86
C ARG A 174 -18.40 0.11 -9.95
N LYS A 175 -19.04 1.18 -9.47
CA LYS A 175 -20.48 1.36 -9.58
C LYS A 175 -20.98 1.43 -11.03
N LYS A 176 -20.22 2.11 -11.91
CA LYS A 176 -20.55 2.16 -13.34
C LYS A 176 -20.48 0.77 -13.98
N GLU A 177 -19.43 0.02 -13.65
CA GLU A 177 -19.26 -1.35 -14.15
C GLU A 177 -20.36 -2.30 -13.66
N GLU A 178 -20.70 -2.24 -12.37
CA GLU A 178 -21.81 -3.00 -11.78
C GLU A 178 -23.14 -2.65 -12.45
N ALA A 179 -23.40 -1.35 -12.70
CA ALA A 179 -24.61 -0.90 -13.41
C ALA A 179 -24.66 -1.43 -14.84
N ARG A 180 -23.53 -1.39 -15.57
CA ARG A 180 -23.45 -1.95 -16.94
C ARG A 180 -23.75 -3.44 -16.95
N VAL A 181 -23.12 -4.22 -16.06
CA VAL A 181 -23.37 -5.66 -15.94
C VAL A 181 -24.83 -5.97 -15.59
N MET A 182 -25.43 -5.16 -14.70
CA MET A 182 -26.85 -5.29 -14.36
C MET A 182 -27.76 -5.02 -15.56
N GLN A 183 -27.44 -3.99 -16.34
CA GLN A 183 -28.21 -3.66 -17.55
C GLN A 183 -28.10 -4.77 -18.59
N GLU A 184 -26.90 -5.26 -18.88
CA GLU A 184 -26.67 -6.39 -19.79
C GLU A 184 -27.44 -7.66 -19.36
N ARG A 185 -27.49 -7.94 -18.05
CA ARG A 185 -28.27 -9.07 -17.52
C ARG A 185 -29.78 -8.86 -17.71
N LYS A 186 -30.28 -7.63 -17.51
CA LYS A 186 -31.69 -7.30 -17.76
C LYS A 186 -32.05 -7.45 -19.24
N GLU A 187 -31.20 -6.94 -20.13
CA GLU A 187 -31.40 -7.06 -21.57
C GLU A 187 -31.38 -8.53 -22.03
N LYS A 188 -30.41 -9.31 -21.56
CA LYS A 188 -30.36 -10.76 -21.86
C LYS A 188 -31.58 -11.52 -21.33
N LYS A 189 -32.08 -11.14 -20.14
CA LYS A 189 -33.29 -11.74 -19.61
C LYS A 189 -34.49 -11.34 -20.45
N TRP A 190 -34.65 -10.06 -20.78
CA TRP A 190 -35.71 -9.56 -21.62
C TRP A 190 -35.71 -10.26 -23.00
N GLN A 191 -34.53 -10.37 -23.64
CA GLN A 191 -34.39 -11.10 -24.92
C GLN A 191 -34.81 -12.57 -24.81
N LYS A 192 -34.48 -13.25 -23.72
CA LYS A 192 -34.89 -14.64 -23.49
C LYS A 192 -36.40 -14.76 -23.27
N ASP A 193 -36.97 -13.87 -22.48
CA ASP A 193 -38.39 -13.88 -22.15
C ASP A 193 -39.25 -13.56 -23.40
N HIS A 194 -38.73 -12.77 -24.36
CA HIS A 194 -39.44 -12.37 -25.60
C HIS A 194 -38.91 -13.09 -26.86
N ALA A 195 -38.01 -14.07 -26.72
CA ALA A 195 -37.41 -14.78 -27.84
C ALA A 195 -38.44 -15.56 -28.69
N TYR A 196 -39.59 -15.85 -28.12
CA TYR A 196 -40.68 -16.61 -28.79
C TYR A 196 -41.87 -15.73 -29.16
N ASP A 197 -41.90 -14.46 -28.79
CA ASP A 197 -43.03 -13.57 -29.07
C ASP A 197 -43.23 -13.37 -30.59
N ASP A 198 -42.13 -13.32 -31.36
CA ASP A 198 -42.17 -13.20 -32.80
C ASP A 198 -42.72 -14.48 -33.47
N ILE A 199 -42.50 -15.65 -32.85
CA ILE A 199 -43.01 -16.95 -33.38
C ILE A 199 -44.52 -17.08 -33.14
N PHE A 200 -45.01 -16.51 -32.04
CA PHE A 200 -46.41 -16.52 -31.65
C PHE A 200 -47.17 -15.27 -32.07
N SER A 201 -46.57 -14.40 -32.89
CA SER A 201 -47.27 -13.26 -33.47
C SER A 201 -48.43 -13.73 -34.34
N GLU A 202 -49.57 -13.04 -34.31
CA GLU A 202 -50.77 -13.41 -35.09
C GLU A 202 -50.46 -13.58 -36.58
N GLU A 203 -49.58 -12.76 -37.17
CA GLU A 203 -49.15 -12.83 -38.56
C GLU A 203 -48.42 -14.16 -38.88
N ASN A 204 -47.56 -14.66 -38.00
CA ASN A 204 -46.84 -15.92 -38.19
C ASN A 204 -47.72 -17.14 -37.90
N MET A 205 -48.73 -17.00 -37.04
CA MET A 205 -49.71 -18.06 -36.78
C MET A 205 -50.70 -18.21 -37.93
N GLU A 206 -51.13 -17.12 -38.61
CA GLU A 206 -52.00 -17.17 -39.79
C GLU A 206 -51.28 -17.81 -40.97
N GLY A 207 -49.97 -17.52 -41.19
CA GLY A 207 -49.18 -18.15 -42.27
C GLY A 207 -48.87 -19.64 -42.05
N SER A 208 -48.93 -20.12 -40.81
CA SER A 208 -48.70 -21.54 -40.44
C SER A 208 -49.98 -22.33 -40.22
N SER A 209 -51.15 -21.69 -40.38
CA SER A 209 -52.44 -22.33 -40.19
C SER A 209 -52.76 -23.27 -41.35
N ASN A 210 -53.23 -24.47 -41.02
CA ASN A 210 -53.66 -25.49 -41.99
C ASN A 210 -54.82 -25.03 -42.86
N GLN A 211 -55.46 -23.90 -42.51
CA GLN A 211 -56.56 -23.30 -43.25
C GLN A 211 -56.14 -22.52 -44.51
N ASN A 212 -54.89 -22.13 -44.62
CA ASN A 212 -54.31 -21.41 -45.74
C ASN A 212 -53.46 -22.29 -46.68
N ARG A 213 -53.58 -23.61 -46.60
CA ARG A 213 -52.90 -24.48 -47.52
C ARG A 213 -53.65 -24.44 -48.88
N SER A 214 -52.93 -24.17 -49.98
CA SER A 214 -53.40 -24.25 -51.30
C SER A 214 -53.81 -25.76 -51.63
N GLU A 215 -54.89 -25.98 -52.37
CA GLU A 215 -55.39 -27.30 -52.70
C GLU A 215 -54.38 -28.13 -53.52
N ASP A 216 -53.30 -27.60 -54.04
CA ASP A 216 -52.30 -28.26 -54.91
C ASP A 216 -51.20 -29.05 -54.17
N TRP A 217 -51.25 -29.23 -52.88
CA TRP A 217 -50.17 -29.91 -52.14
C TRP A 217 -50.27 -31.47 -52.22
N GLU A 218 -51.40 -32.00 -52.66
CA GLU A 218 -51.57 -33.44 -52.81
C GLU A 218 -50.87 -33.99 -54.07
N ASP A 219 -50.57 -33.16 -55.08
CA ASP A 219 -49.95 -33.58 -56.33
C ASP A 219 -48.40 -33.72 -56.25
N ASP A 220 -47.76 -33.22 -55.23
CA ASP A 220 -46.30 -33.29 -55.05
C ASP A 220 -45.82 -34.55 -54.28
N PHE A 221 -46.73 -35.48 -53.99
CA PHE A 221 -46.45 -36.70 -53.23
C PHE A 221 -46.63 -38.00 -53.99
N MET A 222 -46.44 -37.98 -55.33
CA MET A 222 -46.32 -39.21 -56.10
C MET A 222 -44.94 -39.40 -56.73
#